data_d1905cb27c2e9285fd457f69506281fd
#
_entry.id   d1905cb27c2e9285fd457f69506281fd
#
_cell.length_a   1.000
_cell.length_b   1.000
_cell.length_c   1.000
_cell.angle_alpha   90.00
_cell.angle_beta   90.00
_cell.angle_gamma   90.00
#
_symmetry.space_group_name_H-M   'P 1'
#
loop_
_entity.id
_entity.type
_entity.pdbx_description
1 polymer ?
#
loop_
_entity_poly.entity_id
_entity_poly.type
_entity_poly.pdbx_seq_one_letter_code
_entity_poly.pdbx_strand_id
1 'polypeptide(L)'
;VMEYYNNRIKVFNSSGAYLRSFGGYGNGCSQWQYARQFAIYNDVVYIADTYGRKIKSLSLTGQCKDIGTSGVSYPHAIAVNSNYVFIGGPQNSIGVSDHRLNQRTTQSINSNYLSYAWGMSINSAGNKLAIADYNKNHVVEFSISGDWLTYTQKTSSTYSSGNGYFQRPTDTGYDSSGNIYVTDLYAHRVQKFNSSLVYQAKVGSYSTSSGFRYPYGMHIDS
;
A
#
# COMPACT_ATOMS: atom_id res chain seq x y z
N VAL A 1 3.77 -12.79 -3.59
CA VAL A 1 3.49 -11.90 -4.74
C VAL A 1 2.01 -11.98 -5.08
N MET A 2 1.36 -10.82 -5.20
CA MET A 2 -0.04 -10.75 -5.65
C MET A 2 -0.11 -10.64 -7.18
N GLU A 3 -0.90 -11.50 -7.79
CA GLU A 3 -1.17 -11.47 -9.24
C GLU A 3 -2.55 -10.84 -9.48
N TYR A 4 -2.58 -9.58 -9.90
CA TYR A 4 -3.78 -8.77 -10.07
C TYR A 4 -4.83 -9.42 -10.99
N TYR A 5 -4.44 -9.80 -12.21
CA TYR A 5 -5.36 -10.41 -13.18
C TYR A 5 -5.74 -11.84 -12.88
N ASN A 6 -4.88 -12.59 -12.17
CA ASN A 6 -5.14 -13.97 -11.79
C ASN A 6 -5.86 -14.10 -10.43
N ASN A 7 -6.07 -12.98 -9.74
CA ASN A 7 -6.77 -12.93 -8.45
C ASN A 7 -6.22 -13.94 -7.43
N ARG A 8 -4.90 -14.04 -7.33
CA ARG A 8 -4.24 -14.97 -6.41
C ARG A 8 -2.95 -14.40 -5.83
N ILE A 9 -2.54 -14.97 -4.71
CA ILE A 9 -1.22 -14.73 -4.13
C ILE A 9 -0.36 -15.97 -4.37
N LYS A 10 0.84 -15.77 -4.91
CA LYS A 10 1.90 -16.77 -4.98
C LYS A 10 2.86 -16.61 -3.82
N VAL A 11 3.22 -17.71 -3.20
CA VAL A 11 4.20 -17.79 -2.11
C VAL A 11 5.46 -18.45 -2.63
N PHE A 12 6.60 -17.84 -2.30
CA PHE A 12 7.93 -18.31 -2.64
C PHE A 12 8.74 -18.46 -1.35
N ASN A 13 9.75 -19.32 -1.35
CA ASN A 13 10.74 -19.36 -0.28
C ASN A 13 11.80 -18.24 -0.44
N SER A 14 12.75 -18.18 0.50
CA SER A 14 13.83 -17.17 0.48
C SER A 14 14.79 -17.28 -0.71
N SER A 15 14.86 -18.44 -1.37
CA SER A 15 15.62 -18.64 -2.60
C SER A 15 14.84 -18.30 -3.88
N GLY A 16 13.58 -17.83 -3.75
CA GLY A 16 12.70 -17.51 -4.88
C GLY A 16 12.02 -18.73 -5.52
N ALA A 17 12.13 -19.93 -4.94
CA ALA A 17 11.43 -21.11 -5.45
C ALA A 17 9.95 -21.05 -5.07
N TYR A 18 9.08 -21.35 -6.03
CA TYR A 18 7.63 -21.40 -5.83
C TYR A 18 7.24 -22.48 -4.83
N LEU A 19 6.40 -22.14 -3.87
CA LEU A 19 5.88 -23.07 -2.87
C LEU A 19 4.40 -23.42 -3.12
N ARG A 20 3.55 -22.40 -3.22
CA ARG A 20 2.11 -22.55 -3.38
C ARG A 20 1.44 -21.26 -3.84
N SER A 21 0.17 -21.37 -4.19
CA SER A 21 -0.70 -20.20 -4.38
C SER A 21 -2.05 -20.44 -3.71
N PHE A 22 -2.72 -19.32 -3.41
CA PHE A 22 -4.10 -19.32 -2.92
C PHE A 22 -4.83 -18.08 -3.45
N GLY A 23 -6.17 -18.12 -3.41
CA GLY A 23 -7.03 -17.11 -3.98
C GLY A 23 -7.83 -17.65 -5.16
N GLY A 24 -8.49 -16.73 -5.87
CA GLY A 24 -9.30 -16.98 -7.07
C GLY A 24 -10.25 -15.81 -7.30
N TYR A 25 -10.80 -15.72 -8.50
CA TYR A 25 -11.82 -14.72 -8.81
C TYR A 25 -13.14 -15.07 -8.13
N GLY A 26 -13.75 -14.15 -7.39
CA GLY A 26 -15.05 -14.35 -6.77
C GLY A 26 -15.30 -13.48 -5.54
N ASN A 27 -16.45 -13.72 -4.88
CA ASN A 27 -16.91 -12.98 -3.71
C ASN A 27 -16.68 -13.72 -2.38
N GLY A 28 -16.26 -14.97 -2.41
CA GLY A 28 -15.95 -15.74 -1.21
C GLY A 28 -14.79 -15.11 -0.42
N CYS A 29 -14.65 -15.51 0.83
CA CYS A 29 -13.62 -14.95 1.72
C CYS A 29 -12.19 -15.22 1.22
N SER A 30 -11.93 -16.42 0.68
CA SER A 30 -10.64 -16.78 0.07
C SER A 30 -10.56 -16.45 -1.44
N GLN A 31 -11.48 -15.62 -1.94
CA GLN A 31 -11.51 -15.15 -3.32
C GLN A 31 -11.55 -13.62 -3.33
N TRP A 32 -11.18 -12.98 -4.43
CA TRP A 32 -11.26 -11.52 -4.61
C TRP A 32 -11.40 -11.12 -6.07
N GLN A 33 -11.69 -9.85 -6.29
CA GLN A 33 -11.86 -9.26 -7.60
C GLN A 33 -10.84 -8.14 -7.81
N TYR A 34 -9.73 -8.47 -8.47
CA TYR A 34 -8.67 -7.52 -8.83
C TYR A 34 -8.13 -6.73 -7.64
N ALA A 35 -7.74 -7.45 -6.57
CA ALA A 35 -7.09 -6.85 -5.42
C ALA A 35 -5.75 -6.23 -5.80
N ARG A 36 -5.46 -5.04 -5.27
CA ARG A 36 -4.26 -4.26 -5.65
C ARG A 36 -3.14 -4.34 -4.64
N GLN A 37 -3.44 -4.32 -3.37
CA GLN A 37 -2.44 -4.40 -2.32
C GLN A 37 -2.88 -5.39 -1.24
N PHE A 38 -1.91 -5.99 -0.60
CA PHE A 38 -2.07 -6.77 0.62
C PHE A 38 -1.01 -6.36 1.64
N ALA A 39 -1.30 -6.57 2.91
CA ALA A 39 -0.36 -6.42 4.01
C ALA A 39 -0.34 -7.69 4.84
N ILE A 40 0.77 -7.96 5.51
CA ILE A 40 0.91 -9.08 6.43
C ILE A 40 1.21 -8.54 7.82
N TYR A 41 0.46 -9.01 8.82
CA TYR A 41 0.70 -8.70 10.22
C TYR A 41 0.31 -9.91 11.09
N ASN A 42 1.21 -10.37 11.98
CA ASN A 42 1.00 -11.52 12.88
C ASN A 42 0.41 -12.75 12.15
N ASP A 43 1.06 -13.18 11.07
CA ASP A 43 0.67 -14.34 10.25
C ASP A 43 -0.73 -14.24 9.61
N VAL A 44 -1.28 -13.03 9.51
CA VAL A 44 -2.53 -12.73 8.83
C VAL A 44 -2.25 -11.90 7.59
N VAL A 45 -2.81 -12.34 6.46
CA VAL A 45 -2.79 -11.61 5.19
C VAL A 45 -4.06 -10.78 5.09
N TYR A 46 -3.93 -9.46 5.01
CA TYR A 46 -5.01 -8.51 4.82
C TYR A 46 -5.04 -8.06 3.36
N ILE A 47 -6.18 -8.13 2.70
CA ILE A 47 -6.34 -7.89 1.26
C ILE A 47 -7.31 -6.75 1.00
N ALA A 48 -6.90 -5.79 0.19
CA ALA A 48 -7.76 -4.76 -0.37
C ALA A 48 -8.43 -5.29 -1.66
N ASP A 49 -9.63 -5.88 -1.52
CA ASP A 49 -10.42 -6.45 -2.62
C ASP A 49 -11.14 -5.34 -3.38
N THR A 50 -10.46 -4.76 -4.35
CA THR A 50 -10.83 -3.49 -4.99
C THR A 50 -12.24 -3.52 -5.59
N TYR A 51 -12.50 -4.43 -6.50
CA TYR A 51 -13.81 -4.50 -7.17
C TYR A 51 -14.84 -5.31 -6.38
N GLY A 52 -14.39 -6.18 -5.46
CA GLY A 52 -15.26 -6.80 -4.47
C GLY A 52 -15.74 -5.82 -3.40
N ARG A 53 -15.13 -4.61 -3.31
CA ARG A 53 -15.44 -3.54 -2.34
C ARG A 53 -15.42 -4.01 -0.89
N LYS A 54 -14.46 -4.88 -0.59
CA LYS A 54 -14.29 -5.52 0.72
C LYS A 54 -12.84 -5.46 1.15
N ILE A 55 -12.65 -5.64 2.42
CA ILE A 55 -11.37 -6.10 2.98
C ILE A 55 -11.54 -7.53 3.45
N LYS A 56 -10.49 -8.33 3.30
CA LYS A 56 -10.49 -9.74 3.67
C LYS A 56 -9.24 -10.05 4.45
N SER A 57 -9.37 -10.93 5.43
CA SER A 57 -8.22 -11.47 6.15
C SER A 57 -8.15 -12.97 6.02
N LEU A 58 -6.93 -13.49 5.81
CA LEU A 58 -6.65 -14.90 5.61
C LEU A 58 -5.42 -15.30 6.43
N SER A 59 -5.29 -16.60 6.70
CA SER A 59 -4.02 -17.16 7.18
C SER A 59 -2.96 -17.12 6.07
N LEU A 60 -1.70 -17.37 6.42
CA LEU A 60 -0.62 -17.54 5.43
C LEU A 60 -0.84 -18.72 4.47
N THR A 61 -1.76 -19.63 4.79
CA THR A 61 -2.16 -20.76 3.93
C THR A 61 -3.36 -20.46 3.06
N GLY A 62 -3.94 -19.24 3.16
CA GLY A 62 -5.10 -18.81 2.37
C GLY A 62 -6.46 -19.20 2.95
N GLN A 63 -6.50 -19.69 4.19
CA GLN A 63 -7.77 -19.95 4.86
C GLN A 63 -8.43 -18.65 5.30
N CYS A 64 -9.72 -18.52 5.04
CA CYS A 64 -10.51 -17.36 5.45
C CYS A 64 -10.49 -17.17 6.97
N LYS A 65 -10.33 -15.92 7.40
CA LYS A 65 -10.54 -15.47 8.79
C LYS A 65 -11.75 -14.55 8.86
N ASP A 66 -11.70 -13.39 8.20
CA ASP A 66 -12.76 -12.39 8.27
C ASP A 66 -13.00 -11.71 6.91
N ILE A 67 -14.20 -11.14 6.74
CA ILE A 67 -14.58 -10.24 5.66
C ILE A 67 -15.19 -8.99 6.26
N GLY A 68 -14.73 -7.82 5.86
CA GLY A 68 -15.24 -6.54 6.33
C GLY A 68 -15.50 -5.53 5.23
N THR A 69 -16.13 -4.43 5.63
CA THR A 69 -16.23 -3.22 4.81
C THR A 69 -15.15 -2.22 5.22
N SER A 70 -14.70 -1.40 4.30
CA SER A 70 -13.58 -0.48 4.55
C SER A 70 -14.02 0.97 4.81
N GLY A 71 -15.28 1.30 4.59
CA GLY A 71 -15.71 2.71 4.48
C GLY A 71 -15.18 3.43 3.24
N VAL A 72 -14.41 2.73 2.39
CA VAL A 72 -13.84 3.20 1.13
C VAL A 72 -14.44 2.41 -0.01
N SER A 73 -14.96 3.08 -1.06
CA SER A 73 -15.76 2.42 -2.11
C SER A 73 -14.99 1.40 -2.95
N TYR A 74 -13.72 1.66 -3.23
CA TYR A 74 -12.82 0.78 -3.98
C TYR A 74 -11.49 0.73 -3.24
N PRO A 75 -11.30 -0.18 -2.28
CA PRO A 75 -10.07 -0.28 -1.52
C PRO A 75 -8.90 -0.67 -2.45
N HIS A 76 -7.88 0.17 -2.52
CA HIS A 76 -6.67 -0.04 -3.32
C HIS A 76 -5.47 -0.32 -2.44
N ALA A 77 -5.33 0.47 -1.39
CA ALA A 77 -4.19 0.47 -0.48
C ALA A 77 -4.59 -0.09 0.88
N ILE A 78 -3.70 -0.82 1.50
CA ILE A 78 -3.90 -1.39 2.84
C ILE A 78 -2.58 -1.42 3.61
N ALA A 79 -2.62 -0.97 4.86
CA ALA A 79 -1.50 -1.07 5.78
C ALA A 79 -1.99 -1.44 7.18
N VAL A 80 -1.16 -2.12 7.95
CA VAL A 80 -1.55 -2.70 9.25
C VAL A 80 -0.50 -2.38 10.30
N ASN A 81 -0.93 -1.98 11.49
CA ASN A 81 -0.09 -1.88 12.68
C ASN A 81 -0.61 -2.80 13.80
N SER A 82 -0.07 -2.66 15.01
CA SER A 82 -0.46 -3.50 16.15
C SER A 82 -1.94 -3.41 16.55
N ASN A 83 -2.65 -2.36 16.16
CA ASN A 83 -4.01 -2.10 16.62
C ASN A 83 -5.05 -2.05 15.50
N TYR A 84 -4.66 -1.61 14.29
CA TYR A 84 -5.61 -1.25 13.24
C TYR A 84 -5.15 -1.65 11.85
N VAL A 85 -6.14 -1.78 10.98
CA VAL A 85 -6.01 -1.90 9.52
C VAL A 85 -6.45 -0.58 8.90
N PHE A 86 -5.57 0.06 8.12
CA PHE A 86 -5.82 1.29 7.40
C PHE A 86 -6.07 0.98 5.93
N ILE A 87 -7.09 1.58 5.34
CA ILE A 87 -7.56 1.28 3.99
C ILE A 87 -7.75 2.58 3.22
N GLY A 88 -7.13 2.67 2.05
CA GLY A 88 -7.26 3.80 1.13
C GLY A 88 -7.74 3.38 -0.25
N GLY A 89 -8.14 4.36 -1.06
CA GLY A 89 -8.63 4.15 -2.42
C GLY A 89 -8.76 5.45 -3.20
N PRO A 90 -9.57 5.47 -4.28
CA PRO A 90 -9.73 6.62 -5.17
C PRO A 90 -10.59 7.74 -4.57
N GLN A 91 -10.35 8.06 -3.32
CA GLN A 91 -11.06 9.07 -2.54
C GLN A 91 -10.09 9.75 -1.57
N ASN A 92 -10.44 10.93 -1.11
CA ASN A 92 -9.70 11.62 -0.07
C ASN A 92 -10.11 11.14 1.35
N SER A 93 -10.26 9.85 1.52
CA SER A 93 -10.63 9.25 2.81
C SER A 93 -9.82 7.99 3.10
N ILE A 94 -9.59 7.76 4.37
CA ILE A 94 -8.96 6.55 4.89
C ILE A 94 -9.95 5.87 5.84
N GLY A 95 -10.28 4.62 5.53
CA GLY A 95 -11.02 3.75 6.42
C GLY A 95 -10.10 3.12 7.45
N VAL A 96 -10.59 2.92 8.66
CA VAL A 96 -9.87 2.26 9.74
C VAL A 96 -10.75 1.15 10.32
N SER A 97 -10.19 -0.03 10.44
CA SER A 97 -10.86 -1.21 11.02
C SER A 97 -9.97 -1.84 12.10
N ASP A 98 -10.57 -2.63 12.98
CA ASP A 98 -9.83 -3.55 13.83
C ASP A 98 -9.31 -4.77 13.04
N HIS A 99 -8.56 -5.65 13.66
CA HIS A 99 -7.98 -6.83 13.00
C HIS A 99 -9.02 -7.90 12.63
N ARG A 100 -10.25 -7.82 13.15
CA ARG A 100 -11.40 -8.64 12.73
C ARG A 100 -12.21 -7.97 11.62
N LEU A 101 -11.67 -6.89 11.05
CA LEU A 101 -12.26 -6.13 9.97
C LEU A 101 -13.62 -5.48 10.33
N ASN A 102 -13.89 -5.26 11.62
CA ASN A 102 -14.98 -4.39 12.04
C ASN A 102 -14.56 -2.94 11.80
N GLN A 103 -15.32 -2.24 10.98
CA GLN A 103 -15.06 -0.83 10.69
C GLN A 103 -15.17 0.01 11.96
N ARG A 104 -14.13 0.81 12.24
CA ARG A 104 -14.05 1.73 13.39
C ARG A 104 -14.45 3.13 12.99
N THR A 105 -13.75 3.67 11.99
CA THR A 105 -14.00 5.01 11.49
C THR A 105 -13.70 5.11 9.98
N THR A 106 -14.15 6.18 9.37
CA THR A 106 -13.68 6.63 8.06
C THR A 106 -13.36 8.10 8.18
N GLN A 107 -12.08 8.43 8.05
CA GLN A 107 -11.60 9.79 8.15
C GLN A 107 -11.54 10.43 6.77
N SER A 108 -12.26 11.54 6.58
CA SER A 108 -12.09 12.41 5.43
C SER A 108 -10.81 13.23 5.59
N ILE A 109 -9.93 13.14 4.61
CA ILE A 109 -8.68 13.89 4.57
C ILE A 109 -8.89 15.12 3.68
N ASN A 110 -8.29 16.25 4.07
CA ASN A 110 -8.33 17.45 3.23
C ASN A 110 -7.81 17.10 1.82
N SER A 111 -8.57 17.49 0.79
CA SER A 111 -8.23 17.20 -0.60
C SER A 111 -6.92 17.84 -1.08
N ASN A 112 -6.35 18.80 -0.34
CA ASN A 112 -5.02 19.32 -0.61
C ASN A 112 -3.92 18.31 -0.26
N TYR A 113 -4.19 17.36 0.65
CA TYR A 113 -3.23 16.38 1.13
C TYR A 113 -3.42 15.00 0.49
N LEU A 114 -4.66 14.58 0.26
CA LEU A 114 -4.96 13.27 -0.32
C LEU A 114 -6.07 13.36 -1.36
N SER A 115 -5.90 12.64 -2.46
CA SER A 115 -6.90 12.44 -3.52
C SER A 115 -7.09 10.97 -3.86
N TYR A 116 -6.00 10.20 -3.94
CA TYR A 116 -6.02 8.81 -4.34
C TYR A 116 -4.89 8.02 -3.68
N ALA A 117 -5.20 7.35 -2.58
CA ALA A 117 -4.27 6.41 -1.96
C ALA A 117 -4.13 5.16 -2.86
N TRP A 118 -2.99 5.04 -3.56
CA TRP A 118 -2.73 3.88 -4.41
C TRP A 118 -2.01 2.77 -3.68
N GLY A 119 -0.98 3.10 -2.94
CA GLY A 119 -0.27 2.21 -2.03
C GLY A 119 0.10 2.93 -0.74
N MET A 120 0.26 2.18 0.34
CA MET A 120 0.60 2.74 1.64
C MET A 120 1.41 1.77 2.48
N SER A 121 2.18 2.33 3.41
CA SER A 121 2.98 1.58 4.37
C SER A 121 3.00 2.27 5.74
N ILE A 122 3.28 1.49 6.77
CA ILE A 122 3.45 1.96 8.14
C ILE A 122 4.90 1.72 8.57
N ASN A 123 5.48 2.66 9.31
CA ASN A 123 6.83 2.53 9.83
C ASN A 123 6.91 1.45 10.93
N SER A 124 8.11 1.01 11.28
CA SER A 124 8.35 -0.05 12.28
C SER A 124 7.80 0.26 13.66
N ALA A 125 7.72 1.54 14.04
CA ALA A 125 7.11 1.97 15.31
C ALA A 125 5.57 1.96 15.29
N GLY A 126 4.94 1.76 14.13
CA GLY A 126 3.48 1.69 13.98
C GLY A 126 2.75 3.02 14.11
N ASN A 127 3.47 4.14 14.15
CA ASN A 127 2.93 5.47 14.46
C ASN A 127 2.95 6.48 13.29
N LYS A 128 3.43 6.05 12.10
CA LYS A 128 3.43 6.87 10.89
C LYS A 128 2.91 6.07 9.71
N LEU A 129 2.08 6.71 8.89
CA LEU A 129 1.51 6.17 7.65
C LEU A 129 2.00 7.01 6.46
N ALA A 130 2.73 6.40 5.53
CA ALA A 130 3.06 7.00 4.25
C ALA A 130 2.10 6.50 3.17
N ILE A 131 1.65 7.40 2.32
CA ILE A 131 0.71 7.11 1.23
C ILE A 131 1.27 7.66 -0.09
N ALA A 132 1.33 6.81 -1.10
CA ALA A 132 1.55 7.22 -2.48
C ALA A 132 0.23 7.74 -3.07
N ASP A 133 0.14 9.04 -3.28
CA ASP A 133 -1.02 9.65 -3.95
C ASP A 133 -0.80 9.70 -5.46
N TYR A 134 -1.41 8.75 -6.13
CA TYR A 134 -1.31 8.59 -7.58
C TYR A 134 -1.77 9.84 -8.36
N ASN A 135 -2.88 10.46 -7.94
CA ASN A 135 -3.43 11.62 -8.67
C ASN A 135 -2.69 12.92 -8.36
N LYS A 136 -2.18 13.08 -7.15
CA LYS A 136 -1.45 14.28 -6.72
C LYS A 136 0.03 14.24 -7.05
N ASN A 137 0.56 13.11 -7.54
CA ASN A 137 1.98 12.93 -7.84
C ASN A 137 2.89 13.25 -6.64
N HIS A 138 2.47 12.86 -5.44
CA HIS A 138 3.26 13.06 -4.24
C HIS A 138 3.17 11.87 -3.28
N VAL A 139 4.04 11.87 -2.29
CA VAL A 139 3.90 11.06 -1.08
C VAL A 139 3.46 11.99 0.04
N VAL A 140 2.48 11.56 0.81
CA VAL A 140 2.01 12.23 2.02
C VAL A 140 2.20 11.34 3.22
N GLU A 141 2.62 11.93 4.34
CA GLU A 141 2.79 11.24 5.62
C GLU A 141 1.80 11.76 6.65
N PHE A 142 1.27 10.85 7.45
CA PHE A 142 0.41 11.12 8.59
C PHE A 142 1.01 10.50 9.86
N SER A 143 0.84 11.15 11.00
CA SER A 143 0.99 10.50 12.30
C SER A 143 -0.28 9.73 12.65
N ILE A 144 -0.10 8.58 13.31
CA ILE A 144 -1.18 7.70 13.78
C ILE A 144 -1.32 7.89 15.29
N SER A 145 -2.53 8.23 15.75
CA SER A 145 -2.89 8.28 17.18
C SER A 145 -4.22 7.55 17.37
N GLY A 146 -4.15 6.30 17.86
CA GLY A 146 -5.31 5.41 17.87
C GLY A 146 -5.81 5.14 16.44
N ASP A 147 -7.09 5.33 16.21
CA ASP A 147 -7.74 5.18 14.90
C ASP A 147 -7.81 6.51 14.11
N TRP A 148 -7.03 7.52 14.51
CA TRP A 148 -7.01 8.86 13.91
C TRP A 148 -5.67 9.17 13.23
N LEU A 149 -5.76 9.84 12.07
CA LEU A 149 -4.63 10.30 11.27
C LEU A 149 -4.51 11.82 11.32
N THR A 150 -3.31 12.31 11.61
CA THR A 150 -3.00 13.74 11.56
C THR A 150 -1.93 13.99 10.50
N TYR A 151 -2.20 14.89 9.56
CA TYR A 151 -1.24 15.29 8.53
C TYR A 151 0.06 15.79 9.15
N THR A 152 1.19 15.33 8.64
CA THR A 152 2.52 15.77 9.07
C THR A 152 3.27 16.49 7.96
N GLN A 153 3.43 15.85 6.79
CA GLN A 153 4.25 16.38 5.70
C GLN A 153 3.90 15.73 4.36
N LYS A 154 4.36 16.34 3.27
CA LYS A 154 4.28 15.75 1.92
C LYS A 154 5.43 16.24 1.03
N THR A 155 5.73 15.48 -0.03
CA THR A 155 6.63 15.93 -1.11
C THR A 155 5.93 16.96 -2.01
N SER A 156 6.68 17.52 -2.98
CA SER A 156 6.08 18.35 -4.04
C SER A 156 5.03 17.56 -4.83
N SER A 157 3.97 18.24 -5.25
CA SER A 157 2.90 17.67 -6.09
C SER A 157 3.10 17.89 -7.59
N THR A 158 4.28 18.38 -8.00
CA THR A 158 4.60 18.64 -9.41
C THR A 158 4.82 17.29 -10.14
N TYR A 159 4.09 17.06 -11.23
CA TYR A 159 4.33 15.93 -12.12
C TYR A 159 5.66 16.14 -12.87
N SER A 160 6.68 15.38 -12.53
CA SER A 160 8.03 15.52 -13.10
C SER A 160 8.85 14.24 -12.93
N SER A 161 9.78 14.00 -13.85
CA SER A 161 10.82 12.97 -13.74
C SER A 161 12.06 13.44 -12.97
N GLY A 162 12.11 14.70 -12.51
CA GLY A 162 13.18 15.25 -11.67
C GLY A 162 13.31 14.50 -10.33
N ASN A 163 14.46 14.62 -9.70
CA ASN A 163 14.69 14.01 -8.37
C ASN A 163 13.81 14.70 -7.32
N GLY A 164 13.15 13.91 -6.47
CA GLY A 164 12.21 14.41 -5.45
C GLY A 164 10.79 14.70 -5.96
N TYR A 165 10.55 14.53 -7.27
CA TYR A 165 9.23 14.63 -7.91
C TYR A 165 8.77 13.26 -8.39
N PHE A 166 7.48 13.13 -8.72
CA PHE A 166 6.91 11.85 -9.15
C PHE A 166 6.08 11.97 -10.43
N GLN A 167 6.02 10.86 -11.14
CA GLN A 167 5.10 10.61 -12.24
C GLN A 167 4.21 9.41 -11.90
N ARG A 168 3.15 9.65 -11.13
CA ARG A 168 2.22 8.63 -10.63
C ARG A 168 2.88 7.62 -9.67
N PRO A 169 3.19 8.01 -8.43
CA PRO A 169 3.70 7.08 -7.41
C PRO A 169 2.65 6.02 -7.09
N THR A 170 3.08 4.78 -6.89
CA THR A 170 2.16 3.63 -6.72
C THR A 170 2.34 2.87 -5.42
N ASP A 171 3.49 2.91 -4.78
CA ASP A 171 3.69 2.24 -3.50
C ASP A 171 4.74 2.93 -2.65
N THR A 172 4.68 2.70 -1.35
CA THR A 172 5.65 3.20 -0.36
C THR A 172 6.15 2.07 0.52
N GLY A 173 7.34 2.21 1.07
CA GLY A 173 7.90 1.31 2.09
C GLY A 173 8.84 2.07 3.01
N TYR A 174 8.77 1.80 4.31
CA TYR A 174 9.74 2.30 5.28
C TYR A 174 10.86 1.29 5.49
N ASP A 175 12.12 1.78 5.61
CA ASP A 175 13.19 0.99 6.21
C ASP A 175 13.21 1.18 7.76
N SER A 176 14.02 0.37 8.45
CA SER A 176 14.16 0.43 9.91
C SER A 176 14.70 1.77 10.42
N SER A 177 15.35 2.56 9.58
CA SER A 177 15.84 3.92 9.90
C SER A 177 14.79 5.01 9.67
N GLY A 178 13.60 4.64 9.20
CA GLY A 178 12.50 5.56 8.90
C GLY A 178 12.64 6.29 7.57
N ASN A 179 13.55 5.87 6.67
CA ASN A 179 13.56 6.35 5.31
C ASN A 179 12.38 5.75 4.53
N ILE A 180 11.88 6.52 3.57
CA ILE A 180 10.75 6.13 2.73
C ILE A 180 11.24 5.85 1.32
N TYR A 181 10.90 4.68 0.80
CA TYR A 181 11.09 4.31 -0.60
C TYR A 181 9.76 4.40 -1.32
N VAL A 182 9.80 4.83 -2.57
CA VAL A 182 8.58 5.10 -3.36
C VAL A 182 8.76 4.59 -4.78
N THR A 183 7.85 3.74 -5.24
CA THR A 183 7.78 3.35 -6.65
C THR A 183 7.16 4.49 -7.46
N ASP A 184 7.84 4.88 -8.54
CA ASP A 184 7.47 5.98 -9.43
C ASP A 184 7.17 5.39 -10.82
N LEU A 185 5.89 5.14 -11.07
CA LEU A 185 5.40 4.29 -12.16
C LEU A 185 5.91 4.72 -13.54
N TYR A 186 5.62 5.94 -13.96
CA TYR A 186 5.96 6.42 -15.29
C TYR A 186 7.37 7.00 -15.39
N ALA A 187 8.04 7.24 -14.27
CA ALA A 187 9.47 7.53 -14.25
C ALA A 187 10.33 6.26 -14.14
N HIS A 188 9.71 5.08 -14.08
CA HIS A 188 10.38 3.76 -14.12
C HIS A 188 11.49 3.59 -13.10
N ARG A 189 11.24 4.01 -11.87
CA ARG A 189 12.25 4.04 -10.80
C ARG A 189 11.65 3.82 -9.42
N VAL A 190 12.53 3.60 -8.46
CA VAL A 190 12.26 3.76 -7.02
C VAL A 190 13.08 4.93 -6.52
N GLN A 191 12.51 5.82 -5.72
CA GLN A 191 13.21 6.90 -5.06
C GLN A 191 13.26 6.68 -3.56
N LYS A 192 14.37 7.06 -2.92
CA LYS A 192 14.57 7.06 -1.47
C LYS A 192 14.49 8.48 -0.93
N PHE A 193 13.79 8.64 0.17
CA PHE A 193 13.66 9.88 0.95
C PHE A 193 14.04 9.61 2.40
N ASN A 194 14.60 10.60 3.09
CA ASN A 194 14.77 10.50 4.54
C ASN A 194 13.44 10.72 5.28
N SER A 195 13.45 10.62 6.61
CA SER A 195 12.28 10.78 7.48
C SER A 195 11.63 12.17 7.43
N SER A 196 12.28 13.16 6.80
CA SER A 196 11.75 14.51 6.55
C SER A 196 11.29 14.69 5.10
N LEU A 197 11.11 13.60 4.35
CA LEU A 197 10.75 13.59 2.93
C LEU A 197 11.71 14.36 2.01
N VAL A 198 12.98 14.45 2.38
CA VAL A 198 14.05 15.01 1.54
C VAL A 198 14.64 13.89 0.68
N TYR A 199 14.68 14.10 -0.64
CA TYR A 199 15.26 13.16 -1.60
C TYR A 199 16.71 12.79 -1.25
N GLN A 200 17.03 11.50 -1.32
CA GLN A 200 18.37 10.96 -1.04
C GLN A 200 18.97 10.26 -2.25
N ALA A 201 18.22 9.37 -2.88
CA ALA A 201 18.74 8.50 -3.94
C ALA A 201 17.60 7.98 -4.84
N LYS A 202 17.97 7.41 -5.97
CA LYS A 202 17.08 6.65 -6.84
C LYS A 202 17.78 5.42 -7.40
N VAL A 203 16.98 4.42 -7.76
CA VAL A 203 17.40 3.25 -8.53
C VAL A 203 16.39 3.00 -9.64
N GLY A 204 16.89 2.54 -10.78
CA GLY A 204 16.07 2.22 -11.95
C GLY A 204 15.96 3.36 -12.96
N SER A 205 15.67 2.95 -14.15
CA SER A 205 15.33 3.75 -15.32
C SER A 205 14.53 2.86 -16.28
N TYR A 206 13.84 3.43 -17.26
CA TYR A 206 13.18 2.64 -18.28
C TYR A 206 14.18 1.72 -19.00
N SER A 207 13.97 0.42 -18.87
CA SER A 207 14.73 -0.59 -19.62
C SER A 207 13.94 -1.88 -19.74
N THR A 208 14.14 -2.57 -20.84
CA THR A 208 13.55 -3.89 -21.08
C THR A 208 14.44 -5.04 -20.64
N SER A 209 15.72 -4.77 -20.33
CA SER A 209 16.71 -5.79 -19.99
C SER A 209 17.25 -5.72 -18.56
N SER A 210 17.47 -4.52 -17.99
CA SER A 210 18.13 -4.37 -16.70
C SER A 210 17.55 -3.27 -15.79
N GLY A 211 16.55 -2.54 -16.29
CA GLY A 211 15.87 -1.49 -15.51
C GLY A 211 14.49 -1.90 -15.05
N PHE A 212 13.73 -0.91 -14.64
CA PHE A 212 12.31 -1.09 -14.32
C PHE A 212 11.42 -0.70 -15.50
N ARG A 213 10.28 -1.38 -15.58
CA ARG A 213 9.23 -1.02 -16.52
C ARG A 213 7.91 -1.02 -15.77
N TYR A 214 7.41 0.19 -15.49
CA TYR A 214 6.17 0.40 -14.72
C TYR A 214 6.16 -0.33 -13.38
N PRO A 215 7.07 0.00 -12.42
CA PRO A 215 7.07 -0.64 -11.10
C PRO A 215 5.79 -0.28 -10.34
N TYR A 216 5.08 -1.29 -9.83
CA TYR A 216 3.82 -1.10 -9.13
C TYR A 216 3.96 -1.25 -7.63
N GLY A 217 4.51 -2.34 -7.15
CA GLY A 217 4.60 -2.68 -5.75
C GLY A 217 6.03 -2.97 -5.32
N MET A 218 6.32 -2.74 -4.05
CA MET A 218 7.58 -3.09 -3.43
C MET A 218 7.38 -3.61 -2.02
N HIS A 219 8.43 -4.20 -1.48
CA HIS A 219 8.52 -4.55 -0.08
C HIS A 219 9.92 -4.24 0.42
N ILE A 220 10.02 -3.80 1.66
CA ILE A 220 11.29 -3.54 2.36
C ILE A 220 11.38 -4.56 3.49
N ASP A 221 12.40 -5.41 3.45
CA ASP A 221 12.74 -6.29 4.57
C ASP A 221 13.40 -5.46 5.68
N SER A 222 12.90 -5.60 6.90
CA SER A 222 13.36 -4.89 8.10
C SER A 222 14.26 -5.76 8.94
#